data_86b080270ac5ac5626e4097f7bbc565f
#
_entry.id   86b080270ac5ac5626e4097f7bbc565f
#
_cell.length_a   1.000
_cell.length_b   1.000
_cell.length_c   1.000
_cell.angle_alpha   90.00
_cell.angle_beta   90.00
_cell.angle_gamma   90.00
#
_symmetry.space_group_name_H-M   'P 1'
#
loop_
_entity.id
_entity.type
_entity.pdbx_description
1 polymer ?
#
loop_
_entity_poly.entity_id
_entity_poly.type
_entity_poly.pdbx_seq_one_letter_code
_entity_poly.pdbx_strand_id
1 'polypeptide(L)'
;EVVSDILFLQKRDRLIDIEPDWVHLDTNENGIRMNSYFVQNPEMVLGEMKTVSGRFGQQVTCEPYTDSNLADLLSDAIANIHGEISDYENDVATDELEEDMSIPADASVKNFSYSVVNDKLYFRENSRMIPVTVSATAESRIKGLIIIRDCTRNLIELQADDYPEEDIKAAQELLNAKYDNFTEKYGLINNRANKSAFSDDSSFALVSALEILGDEGQLERKADIFFKRTIMPHKPITQVDTAS
;
A
#
# COMPACT_ATOMS: atom_id res chain seq x y z
N GLU A 1 30.38 2.19 14.16
CA GLU A 1 30.06 3.09 13.03
C GLU A 1 28.97 2.45 12.20
N VAL A 2 28.05 3.24 11.71
CA VAL A 2 26.92 2.79 10.89
C VAL A 2 27.02 3.50 9.54
N VAL A 3 27.00 2.73 8.45
CA VAL A 3 26.85 3.25 7.10
C VAL A 3 25.36 3.33 6.80
N SER A 4 24.91 4.46 6.25
CA SER A 4 23.51 4.70 5.93
C SER A 4 23.36 5.23 4.51
N ASP A 5 22.36 4.75 3.79
CA ASP A 5 21.99 5.24 2.47
C ASP A 5 20.76 6.14 2.57
N ILE A 6 20.69 7.16 1.72
CA ILE A 6 19.51 8.02 1.57
C ILE A 6 18.85 7.66 0.25
N LEU A 7 17.59 7.22 0.31
CA LEU A 7 16.81 6.82 -0.85
C LEU A 7 15.73 7.86 -1.16
N PHE A 8 15.71 8.35 -2.38
CA PHE A 8 14.64 9.17 -2.92
C PHE A 8 13.75 8.28 -3.79
N LEU A 9 12.49 8.12 -3.39
CA LEU A 9 11.55 7.24 -4.06
C LEU A 9 10.43 8.07 -4.66
N GLN A 10 10.21 7.88 -5.96
CA GLN A 10 9.05 8.41 -6.66
C GLN A 10 8.09 7.27 -6.95
N LYS A 11 6.81 7.45 -6.58
CA LYS A 11 5.76 6.48 -6.90
C LYS A 11 5.50 6.50 -8.40
N ARG A 12 5.62 5.35 -9.05
CA ARG A 12 5.27 5.18 -10.46
C ARG A 12 3.76 5.03 -10.63
N ASP A 13 3.25 5.51 -11.75
CA ASP A 13 1.84 5.33 -12.12
C ASP A 13 1.55 3.92 -12.65
N ARG A 14 2.56 3.20 -13.09
CA ARG A 14 2.48 1.82 -13.62
C ARG A 14 3.56 0.95 -13.00
N LEU A 15 3.24 -0.32 -12.83
CA LEU A 15 4.25 -1.35 -12.64
C LEU A 15 5.05 -1.47 -13.94
N ILE A 16 6.35 -1.24 -13.86
CA ILE A 16 7.28 -1.51 -14.95
C ILE A 16 8.04 -2.75 -14.55
N ASP A 17 7.95 -3.80 -15.34
CA ASP A 17 8.66 -5.06 -15.15
C ASP A 17 10.11 -4.94 -15.65
N ILE A 18 10.78 -3.87 -15.21
CA ILE A 18 12.20 -3.63 -15.44
C ILE A 18 12.88 -3.65 -14.09
N GLU A 19 13.73 -4.63 -13.89
CA GLU A 19 14.58 -4.69 -12.71
C GLU A 19 15.62 -3.56 -12.78
N PRO A 20 15.60 -2.62 -11.83
CA PRO A 20 16.54 -1.50 -11.86
C PRO A 20 17.94 -1.94 -11.45
N ASP A 21 18.97 -1.33 -12.02
CA ASP A 21 20.38 -1.68 -11.78
C ASP A 21 20.78 -1.63 -10.31
N TRP A 22 20.14 -0.75 -9.52
CA TRP A 22 20.45 -0.58 -8.11
C TRP A 22 20.04 -1.78 -7.20
N VAL A 23 19.33 -2.79 -7.70
CA VAL A 23 19.06 -4.03 -6.94
C VAL A 23 20.20 -5.02 -6.99
N HIS A 24 21.18 -4.80 -7.87
CA HIS A 24 22.33 -5.67 -8.03
C HIS A 24 23.54 -5.24 -7.19
N LEU A 25 24.45 -6.17 -6.96
CA LEU A 25 25.73 -5.90 -6.30
C LEU A 25 26.84 -6.00 -7.34
N ASP A 26 27.80 -5.09 -7.23
CA ASP A 26 29.02 -5.07 -8.03
C ASP A 26 30.23 -4.78 -7.12
N THR A 27 31.42 -4.74 -7.70
CA THR A 27 32.67 -4.53 -6.97
C THR A 27 33.33 -3.26 -7.44
N ASN A 28 33.64 -2.35 -6.52
CA ASN A 28 34.36 -1.12 -6.84
C ASN A 28 35.84 -1.37 -7.17
N GLU A 29 36.56 -0.33 -7.58
CA GLU A 29 37.99 -0.39 -7.93
C GLU A 29 38.88 -0.90 -6.79
N ASN A 30 38.45 -0.74 -5.54
CA ASN A 30 39.15 -1.19 -4.35
C ASN A 30 38.80 -2.64 -3.93
N GLY A 31 38.04 -3.37 -4.75
CA GLY A 31 37.65 -4.73 -4.48
C GLY A 31 36.53 -4.86 -3.42
N ILE A 32 35.86 -3.77 -3.08
CA ILE A 32 34.76 -3.75 -2.12
C ILE A 32 33.45 -4.00 -2.83
N ARG A 33 32.71 -5.01 -2.37
CA ARG A 33 31.39 -5.35 -2.90
C ARG A 33 30.35 -4.42 -2.32
N MET A 34 29.62 -3.72 -3.20
CA MET A 34 28.61 -2.75 -2.85
C MET A 34 27.50 -2.68 -3.89
N ASN A 35 26.47 -1.87 -3.68
CA ASN A 35 25.41 -1.69 -4.66
C ASN A 35 25.95 -1.18 -5.99
N SER A 36 25.51 -1.77 -7.11
CA SER A 36 25.97 -1.44 -8.46
C SER A 36 25.76 0.03 -8.82
N TYR A 37 24.72 0.68 -8.29
CA TYR A 37 24.50 2.11 -8.46
C TYR A 37 25.69 2.94 -7.99
N PHE A 38 26.23 2.65 -6.80
CA PHE A 38 27.38 3.40 -6.24
C PHE A 38 28.69 3.05 -6.94
N VAL A 39 28.79 1.87 -7.58
CA VAL A 39 29.94 1.53 -8.40
C VAL A 39 29.93 2.33 -9.70
N GLN A 40 28.76 2.54 -10.28
CA GLN A 40 28.58 3.32 -11.50
C GLN A 40 28.58 4.83 -11.26
N ASN A 41 28.20 5.28 -10.06
CA ASN A 41 28.11 6.68 -9.66
C ASN A 41 28.94 6.95 -8.38
N PRO A 42 30.26 6.86 -8.45
CA PRO A 42 31.12 6.99 -7.28
C PRO A 42 31.03 8.36 -6.58
N GLU A 43 30.61 9.41 -7.29
CA GLU A 43 30.35 10.75 -6.76
C GLU A 43 29.16 10.77 -5.75
N MET A 44 28.32 9.76 -5.77
CA MET A 44 27.22 9.60 -4.82
C MET A 44 27.67 8.95 -3.49
N VAL A 45 28.92 8.54 -3.38
CA VAL A 45 29.52 8.02 -2.14
C VAL A 45 30.19 9.16 -1.39
N LEU A 46 29.60 9.58 -0.24
CA LEU A 46 30.01 10.79 0.50
C LEU A 46 31.17 10.54 1.50
N GLY A 47 32.02 9.56 1.23
CA GLY A 47 33.16 9.21 2.06
C GLY A 47 34.03 8.15 1.40
N GLU A 48 35.10 7.76 2.09
CA GLU A 48 36.04 6.74 1.62
C GLU A 48 35.57 5.35 2.08
N MET A 49 35.28 4.47 1.13
CA MET A 49 34.89 3.09 1.42
C MET A 49 36.12 2.28 1.82
N LYS A 50 36.12 1.71 3.03
CA LYS A 50 37.22 0.91 3.60
C LYS A 50 36.74 -0.41 4.17
N THR A 51 37.63 -1.39 4.17
CA THR A 51 37.44 -2.63 4.91
C THR A 51 38.21 -2.53 6.23
N VAL A 52 37.48 -2.61 7.34
CA VAL A 52 38.05 -2.57 8.68
C VAL A 52 37.85 -3.88 9.42
N SER A 53 38.75 -4.21 10.34
CA SER A 53 38.63 -5.40 11.19
C SER A 53 37.71 -5.09 12.36
N GLY A 54 36.52 -5.66 12.39
CA GLY A 54 35.56 -5.53 13.48
C GLY A 54 35.52 -6.74 14.40
N ARG A 55 34.66 -6.68 15.41
CA ARG A 55 34.49 -7.74 16.42
C ARG A 55 34.05 -9.08 15.81
N PHE A 56 33.38 -9.06 14.66
CA PHE A 56 32.81 -10.23 13.98
C PHE A 56 33.49 -10.54 12.64
N GLY A 57 34.68 -10.03 12.40
CA GLY A 57 35.44 -10.19 11.16
C GLY A 57 35.62 -8.89 10.40
N GLN A 58 35.91 -9.00 9.10
CA GLN A 58 36.05 -7.84 8.24
C GLN A 58 34.68 -7.21 7.96
N GLN A 59 34.61 -5.89 8.13
CA GLN A 59 33.42 -5.09 7.89
C GLN A 59 33.75 -3.94 6.93
N VAL A 60 32.82 -3.62 6.06
CA VAL A 60 32.91 -2.46 5.17
C VAL A 60 32.38 -1.24 5.92
N THR A 61 33.09 -0.15 5.87
CA THR A 61 32.68 1.15 6.44
C THR A 61 32.91 2.26 5.43
N CYS A 62 32.20 3.36 5.59
CA CYS A 62 32.41 4.61 4.86
C CYS A 62 32.95 5.64 5.84
N GLU A 63 34.22 6.01 5.71
CA GLU A 63 34.85 7.02 6.54
C GLU A 63 34.66 8.41 5.91
N PRO A 64 34.35 9.45 6.71
CA PRO A 64 34.20 10.79 6.17
C PRO A 64 35.54 11.29 5.61
N TYR A 65 35.50 12.04 4.51
CA TYR A 65 36.69 12.73 4.01
C TYR A 65 37.18 13.76 5.01
N THR A 66 38.51 13.81 5.24
CA THR A 66 39.13 14.64 6.28
C THR A 66 38.98 16.16 6.06
N ASP A 67 38.89 16.59 4.80
CA ASP A 67 38.87 18.00 4.41
C ASP A 67 37.55 18.47 3.80
N SER A 68 36.47 17.72 4.01
CA SER A 68 35.17 17.98 3.39
C SER A 68 34.08 18.14 4.43
N ASN A 69 33.13 19.04 4.14
CA ASN A 69 31.89 19.19 4.91
C ASN A 69 30.83 18.29 4.36
N LEU A 70 30.20 17.45 5.19
CA LEU A 70 29.13 16.54 4.77
C LEU A 70 27.94 17.28 4.13
N ALA A 71 27.62 18.50 4.62
CA ALA A 71 26.52 19.28 4.07
C ALA A 71 26.77 19.71 2.61
N ASP A 72 28.01 20.07 2.29
CA ASP A 72 28.40 20.46 0.94
C ASP A 72 28.40 19.24 0.01
N LEU A 73 28.99 18.12 0.45
CA LEU A 73 28.98 16.85 -0.31
C LEU A 73 27.56 16.35 -0.56
N LEU A 74 26.67 16.48 0.42
CA LEU A 74 25.27 16.08 0.28
C LEU A 74 24.53 17.00 -0.72
N SER A 75 24.80 18.31 -0.68
CA SER A 75 24.22 19.25 -1.63
C SER A 75 24.65 18.97 -3.07
N ASP A 76 25.92 18.64 -3.27
CA ASP A 76 26.45 18.27 -4.59
C ASP A 76 25.84 16.94 -5.08
N ALA A 77 25.73 15.94 -4.19
CA ALA A 77 25.11 14.66 -4.53
C ALA A 77 23.63 14.84 -4.89
N ILE A 78 22.88 15.67 -4.16
CA ILE A 78 21.48 15.99 -4.48
C ILE A 78 21.35 16.65 -5.85
N ALA A 79 22.27 17.55 -6.20
CA ALA A 79 22.29 18.20 -7.49
C ALA A 79 22.57 17.24 -8.67
N ASN A 80 23.23 16.12 -8.39
CA ASN A 80 23.52 15.05 -9.35
C ASN A 80 22.39 14.00 -9.43
N ILE A 81 21.35 14.08 -8.61
CA ILE A 81 20.19 13.20 -8.74
C ILE A 81 19.37 13.64 -9.94
N HIS A 82 19.43 12.87 -11.00
CA HIS A 82 18.59 13.04 -12.18
C HIS A 82 17.32 12.19 -12.02
N GLY A 83 16.31 12.76 -11.38
CA GLY A 83 14.96 12.21 -11.42
C GLY A 83 14.22 12.82 -12.61
N GLU A 84 14.06 12.09 -13.68
CA GLU A 84 13.07 12.45 -14.68
C GLU A 84 11.69 12.18 -14.07
N ILE A 85 10.99 13.25 -13.70
CA ILE A 85 9.53 13.21 -13.60
C ILE A 85 9.07 13.14 -15.07
N SER A 86 9.08 11.93 -15.63
CA SER A 86 8.41 11.72 -16.90
C SER A 86 6.92 11.88 -16.62
N ASP A 87 6.34 13.02 -17.00
CA ASP A 87 4.96 13.03 -17.41
C ASP A 87 4.89 11.99 -18.52
N TYR A 88 4.34 10.83 -18.21
CA TYR A 88 4.08 9.81 -19.21
C TYR A 88 3.04 10.40 -20.15
N GLU A 89 3.47 11.14 -21.16
CA GLU A 89 2.72 11.26 -22.39
C GLU A 89 2.48 9.83 -22.85
N ASN A 90 1.22 9.51 -23.08
CA ASN A 90 0.79 8.22 -23.59
C ASN A 90 1.53 7.94 -24.91
N ASP A 91 2.72 7.36 -24.88
CA ASP A 91 3.19 6.54 -25.97
C ASP A 91 2.31 5.29 -25.98
N VAL A 92 1.14 5.49 -26.54
CA VAL A 92 0.31 4.43 -27.04
C VAL A 92 1.11 3.81 -28.19
N ALA A 93 1.96 2.83 -27.84
CA ALA A 93 2.30 1.81 -28.79
C ALA A 93 0.97 1.23 -29.25
N THR A 94 0.61 1.60 -30.45
CA THR A 94 -0.50 1.08 -31.22
C THR A 94 -0.29 -0.41 -31.42
N ASP A 95 -0.66 -1.21 -30.43
CA ASP A 95 -1.08 -2.57 -30.65
C ASP A 95 -2.61 -2.55 -30.74
N GLU A 96 -3.08 -3.09 -31.83
CA GLU A 96 -4.39 -2.99 -32.42
C GLU A 96 -5.54 -3.15 -31.42
N LEU A 97 -6.37 -2.08 -31.30
CA LEU A 97 -7.82 -2.14 -31.13
C LEU A 97 -8.39 -3.08 -30.02
N GLU A 98 -8.00 -2.88 -28.77
CA GLU A 98 -8.99 -2.93 -27.69
C GLU A 98 -9.23 -1.48 -27.24
N GLU A 99 -10.45 -0.98 -27.45
CA GLU A 99 -10.86 0.34 -26.94
C GLU A 99 -10.52 0.37 -25.45
N ASP A 100 -9.57 1.23 -25.04
CA ASP A 100 -9.22 1.42 -23.62
C ASP A 100 -10.44 1.97 -22.89
N MET A 101 -11.29 1.07 -22.41
CA MET A 101 -12.49 1.41 -21.65
C MET A 101 -12.18 1.85 -20.21
N SER A 102 -10.91 2.06 -19.87
CA SER A 102 -10.52 2.56 -18.56
C SER A 102 -10.90 4.03 -18.41
N ILE A 103 -11.28 4.42 -17.20
CA ILE A 103 -11.65 5.78 -16.84
C ILE A 103 -10.68 6.37 -15.82
N PRO A 104 -10.55 7.71 -15.72
CA PRO A 104 -9.76 8.33 -14.67
C PRO A 104 -10.18 7.86 -13.28
N ALA A 105 -9.22 7.63 -12.39
CA ALA A 105 -9.52 7.19 -11.04
C ALA A 105 -10.17 8.30 -10.22
N ASP A 106 -11.24 7.96 -9.52
CA ASP A 106 -11.80 8.80 -8.47
C ASP A 106 -10.84 8.80 -7.26
N ALA A 107 -10.49 9.98 -6.75
CA ALA A 107 -9.60 10.14 -5.61
C ALA A 107 -10.14 9.49 -4.33
N SER A 108 -11.45 9.38 -4.18
CA SER A 108 -12.12 8.74 -3.03
C SER A 108 -11.97 7.20 -3.02
N VAL A 109 -11.75 6.58 -4.17
CA VAL A 109 -11.53 5.14 -4.28
C VAL A 109 -10.07 4.83 -3.91
N LYS A 110 -9.84 3.94 -2.96
CA LYS A 110 -8.49 3.54 -2.56
C LYS A 110 -7.78 2.79 -3.70
N ASN A 111 -6.46 3.00 -3.84
CA ASN A 111 -5.69 2.25 -4.83
C ASN A 111 -5.75 0.74 -4.59
N PHE A 112 -5.73 -0.05 -5.64
CA PHE A 112 -5.92 -1.51 -5.62
C PHE A 112 -7.24 -1.93 -4.92
N SER A 113 -8.33 -1.27 -5.28
CA SER A 113 -9.66 -1.57 -4.76
C SER A 113 -10.68 -1.64 -5.87
N TYR A 114 -11.65 -2.53 -5.69
CA TYR A 114 -12.83 -2.58 -6.55
C TYR A 114 -13.76 -1.39 -6.28
N SER A 115 -14.41 -0.92 -7.33
CA SER A 115 -15.44 0.12 -7.26
C SER A 115 -16.53 -0.12 -8.30
N VAL A 116 -17.70 0.46 -8.07
CA VAL A 116 -18.83 0.39 -9.00
C VAL A 116 -19.11 1.79 -9.54
N VAL A 117 -19.02 1.96 -10.86
CA VAL A 117 -19.35 3.20 -11.56
C VAL A 117 -20.37 2.91 -12.63
N ASN A 118 -21.52 3.60 -12.59
CA ASN A 118 -22.64 3.37 -13.53
C ASN A 118 -23.03 1.89 -13.65
N ASP A 119 -23.12 1.21 -12.51
CA ASP A 119 -23.43 -0.23 -12.35
C ASP A 119 -22.38 -1.20 -12.92
N LYS A 120 -21.29 -0.73 -13.49
CA LYS A 120 -20.17 -1.53 -13.97
C LYS A 120 -19.09 -1.65 -12.90
N LEU A 121 -18.45 -2.82 -12.85
CA LEU A 121 -17.35 -3.10 -11.92
C LEU A 121 -16.04 -2.62 -12.52
N TYR A 122 -15.28 -1.90 -11.70
CA TYR A 122 -13.94 -1.42 -12.01
C TYR A 122 -12.97 -1.81 -10.90
N PHE A 123 -11.70 -1.92 -11.25
CA PHE A 123 -10.60 -2.05 -10.31
C PHE A 123 -9.69 -0.83 -10.46
N ARG A 124 -9.41 -0.13 -9.35
CA ARG A 124 -8.50 1.00 -9.38
C ARG A 124 -7.06 0.53 -9.37
N GLU A 125 -6.34 0.90 -10.38
CA GLU A 125 -4.89 0.73 -10.49
C GLU A 125 -4.27 2.10 -10.75
N ASN A 126 -3.63 2.65 -9.73
CA ASN A 126 -3.01 3.98 -9.76
C ASN A 126 -3.98 5.11 -10.14
N SER A 127 -3.74 5.80 -11.23
CA SER A 127 -4.55 6.92 -11.72
C SER A 127 -5.74 6.52 -12.61
N ARG A 128 -5.93 5.22 -12.85
CA ARG A 128 -7.00 4.72 -13.73
C ARG A 128 -7.88 3.68 -13.04
N MET A 129 -9.10 3.58 -13.52
CA MET A 129 -10.04 2.52 -13.15
C MET A 129 -10.28 1.65 -14.36
N ILE A 130 -9.88 0.39 -14.25
CA ILE A 130 -9.93 -0.62 -15.33
C ILE A 130 -11.22 -1.38 -15.18
N PRO A 131 -12.02 -1.55 -16.24
CA PRO A 131 -13.25 -2.34 -16.18
C PRO A 131 -12.91 -3.81 -15.91
N VAL A 132 -13.65 -4.43 -15.00
CA VAL A 132 -13.43 -5.82 -14.60
C VAL A 132 -14.49 -6.70 -15.24
N THR A 133 -14.07 -7.67 -16.05
CA THR A 133 -14.95 -8.65 -16.68
C THR A 133 -14.84 -9.98 -15.95
N VAL A 134 -15.90 -10.34 -15.24
CA VAL A 134 -16.02 -11.60 -14.49
C VAL A 134 -17.39 -12.20 -14.70
N SER A 135 -17.64 -13.42 -14.23
CA SER A 135 -18.97 -14.01 -14.28
C SER A 135 -19.97 -13.20 -13.47
N ALA A 136 -21.25 -13.20 -13.87
CA ALA A 136 -22.31 -12.47 -13.17
C ALA A 136 -22.39 -12.82 -11.66
N THR A 137 -22.10 -14.08 -11.31
CA THR A 137 -22.05 -14.50 -9.90
C THR A 137 -20.85 -13.90 -9.17
N ALA A 138 -19.68 -13.86 -9.79
CA ALA A 138 -18.47 -13.24 -9.20
C ALA A 138 -18.67 -11.73 -9.06
N GLU A 139 -19.21 -11.07 -10.08
CA GLU A 139 -19.52 -9.64 -10.03
C GLU A 139 -20.47 -9.30 -8.88
N SER A 140 -21.56 -10.09 -8.73
CA SER A 140 -22.52 -9.90 -7.64
C SER A 140 -21.88 -10.10 -6.25
N ARG A 141 -20.93 -11.05 -6.10
CA ARG A 141 -20.15 -11.24 -4.86
C ARG A 141 -19.27 -10.04 -4.58
N ILE A 142 -18.51 -9.57 -5.57
CA ILE A 142 -17.63 -8.41 -5.44
C ILE A 142 -18.43 -7.17 -5.05
N LYS A 143 -19.55 -6.89 -5.75
CA LYS A 143 -20.44 -5.76 -5.41
C LYS A 143 -20.96 -5.84 -3.97
N GLY A 144 -21.33 -7.04 -3.51
CA GLY A 144 -21.75 -7.25 -2.12
C GLY A 144 -20.63 -6.99 -1.10
N LEU A 145 -19.41 -7.43 -1.41
CA LEU A 145 -18.23 -7.21 -0.54
C LEU A 145 -17.77 -5.75 -0.53
N ILE A 146 -17.91 -5.03 -1.65
CA ILE A 146 -17.72 -3.57 -1.71
C ILE A 146 -18.65 -2.87 -0.71
N ILE A 147 -19.92 -3.22 -0.68
CA ILE A 147 -20.91 -2.63 0.24
C ILE A 147 -20.50 -2.90 1.71
N ILE A 148 -20.14 -4.13 2.04
CA ILE A 148 -19.70 -4.49 3.40
C ILE A 148 -18.43 -3.71 3.77
N ARG A 149 -17.45 -3.65 2.87
CA ARG A 149 -16.22 -2.88 3.04
C ARG A 149 -16.51 -1.41 3.37
N ASP A 150 -17.37 -0.79 2.58
CA ASP A 150 -17.66 0.63 2.70
C ASP A 150 -18.47 0.93 3.97
N CYS A 151 -19.42 0.06 4.34
CA CYS A 151 -20.10 0.14 5.64
C CYS A 151 -19.12 -0.01 6.81
N THR A 152 -18.14 -0.92 6.70
CA THR A 152 -17.14 -1.11 7.75
C THR A 152 -16.22 0.10 7.90
N ARG A 153 -15.77 0.68 6.78
CA ARG A 153 -14.95 1.92 6.79
C ARG A 153 -15.72 3.09 7.40
N ASN A 154 -16.94 3.30 6.97
CA ASN A 154 -17.80 4.35 7.55
C ASN A 154 -17.98 4.17 9.06
N LEU A 155 -18.24 2.95 9.54
CA LEU A 155 -18.36 2.67 10.96
C LEU A 155 -17.06 2.94 11.74
N ILE A 156 -15.90 2.64 11.16
CA ILE A 156 -14.59 2.95 11.74
C ILE A 156 -14.40 4.47 11.84
N GLU A 157 -14.72 5.22 10.80
CA GLU A 157 -14.63 6.67 10.76
C GLU A 157 -15.53 7.33 11.81
N LEU A 158 -16.80 6.90 11.89
CA LEU A 158 -17.73 7.41 12.92
C LEU A 158 -17.21 7.18 14.35
N GLN A 159 -16.58 6.03 14.60
CA GLN A 159 -15.99 5.74 15.92
C GLN A 159 -14.73 6.57 16.19
N ALA A 160 -13.86 6.74 15.19
CA ALA A 160 -12.60 7.46 15.31
C ALA A 160 -12.80 8.98 15.48
N ASP A 161 -13.79 9.55 14.82
CA ASP A 161 -14.12 10.97 14.86
C ASP A 161 -15.12 11.34 15.96
N ASP A 162 -15.40 10.38 16.85
CA ASP A 162 -16.26 10.54 18.05
C ASP A 162 -17.68 11.03 17.75
N TYR A 163 -18.28 10.48 16.70
CA TYR A 163 -19.69 10.76 16.39
C TYR A 163 -20.64 10.28 17.49
N PRO A 164 -21.87 10.81 17.54
CA PRO A 164 -22.88 10.39 18.52
C PRO A 164 -23.09 8.86 18.51
N GLU A 165 -23.36 8.30 19.69
CA GLU A 165 -23.57 6.86 19.84
C GLU A 165 -24.75 6.34 19.01
N GLU A 166 -25.75 7.19 18.76
CA GLU A 166 -26.89 6.87 17.90
C GLU A 166 -26.48 6.63 16.45
N ASP A 167 -25.54 7.42 15.91
CA ASP A 167 -25.03 7.28 14.55
C ASP A 167 -24.17 6.01 14.41
N ILE A 168 -23.33 5.77 15.43
CA ILE A 168 -22.51 4.54 15.50
C ILE A 168 -23.41 3.31 15.50
N LYS A 169 -24.47 3.32 16.31
CA LYS A 169 -25.43 2.21 16.40
C LYS A 169 -26.19 2.00 15.09
N ALA A 170 -26.64 3.07 14.45
CA ALA A 170 -27.29 2.99 13.15
C ALA A 170 -26.35 2.39 12.07
N ALA A 171 -25.07 2.77 12.08
CA ALA A 171 -24.06 2.19 11.18
C ALA A 171 -23.79 0.70 11.49
N GLN A 172 -23.80 0.29 12.75
CA GLN A 172 -23.69 -1.12 13.17
C GLN A 172 -24.89 -1.94 12.68
N GLU A 173 -26.10 -1.42 12.83
CA GLU A 173 -27.31 -2.07 12.33
C GLU A 173 -27.27 -2.23 10.80
N LEU A 174 -26.83 -1.19 10.08
CA LEU A 174 -26.67 -1.25 8.63
C LEU A 174 -25.63 -2.30 8.23
N LEU A 175 -24.46 -2.30 8.86
CA LEU A 175 -23.41 -3.29 8.58
C LEU A 175 -23.91 -4.72 8.85
N ASN A 176 -24.62 -4.95 9.97
CA ASN A 176 -25.23 -6.24 10.28
C ASN A 176 -26.19 -6.67 9.16
N ALA A 177 -27.10 -5.80 8.76
CA ALA A 177 -28.09 -6.12 7.72
C ALA A 177 -27.40 -6.45 6.37
N LYS A 178 -26.36 -5.70 5.97
CA LYS A 178 -25.61 -5.98 4.74
C LYS A 178 -24.83 -7.28 4.80
N TYR A 179 -24.19 -7.55 5.93
CA TYR A 179 -23.48 -8.80 6.18
C TYR A 179 -24.40 -10.00 6.15
N ASP A 180 -25.54 -9.96 6.86
CA ASP A 180 -26.48 -11.07 6.94
C ASP A 180 -27.10 -11.38 5.56
N ASN A 181 -27.51 -10.37 4.81
CA ASN A 181 -27.99 -10.54 3.44
C ASN A 181 -26.93 -11.15 2.50
N PHE A 182 -25.67 -10.75 2.66
CA PHE A 182 -24.58 -11.30 1.86
C PHE A 182 -24.33 -12.77 2.21
N THR A 183 -24.22 -13.08 3.49
CA THR A 183 -23.88 -14.43 3.95
C THR A 183 -25.00 -15.43 3.72
N GLU A 184 -26.26 -15.01 3.78
CA GLU A 184 -27.41 -15.83 3.40
C GLU A 184 -27.31 -16.26 1.93
N LYS A 185 -26.89 -15.37 1.05
CA LYS A 185 -26.84 -15.64 -0.39
C LYS A 185 -25.55 -16.33 -0.86
N TYR A 186 -24.41 -15.95 -0.28
CA TYR A 186 -23.08 -16.31 -0.78
C TYR A 186 -22.24 -17.10 0.22
N GLY A 187 -22.73 -17.30 1.43
CA GLY A 187 -21.99 -17.89 2.53
C GLY A 187 -20.95 -16.93 3.13
N LEU A 188 -20.15 -17.44 4.04
CA LEU A 188 -19.15 -16.66 4.78
C LEU A 188 -18.19 -15.89 3.85
N ILE A 189 -17.80 -14.69 4.23
CA ILE A 189 -16.79 -13.88 3.53
C ILE A 189 -15.50 -14.68 3.34
N ASN A 190 -15.12 -15.43 4.35
CA ASN A 190 -13.91 -16.23 4.36
C ASN A 190 -14.01 -17.56 3.58
N ASN A 191 -15.13 -17.89 2.97
CA ASN A 191 -15.20 -19.06 2.12
C ASN A 191 -14.33 -18.89 0.85
N ARG A 192 -13.92 -20.02 0.24
CA ARG A 192 -13.01 -20.03 -0.90
C ARG A 192 -13.48 -19.18 -2.07
N ALA A 193 -14.78 -19.21 -2.38
CA ALA A 193 -15.32 -18.50 -3.54
C ALA A 193 -15.32 -16.97 -3.33
N ASN A 194 -15.65 -16.50 -2.12
CA ASN A 194 -15.65 -15.09 -1.78
C ASN A 194 -14.21 -14.55 -1.65
N LYS A 195 -13.30 -15.33 -1.04
CA LYS A 195 -11.86 -15.02 -1.02
C LYS A 195 -11.30 -14.85 -2.42
N SER A 196 -11.51 -15.83 -3.30
CA SER A 196 -11.00 -15.78 -4.67
C SER A 196 -11.56 -14.60 -5.46
N ALA A 197 -12.78 -14.15 -5.18
CA ALA A 197 -13.39 -13.03 -5.86
C ALA A 197 -12.89 -11.65 -5.39
N PHE A 198 -12.39 -11.53 -4.16
CA PHE A 198 -12.12 -10.24 -3.54
C PHE A 198 -10.71 -10.10 -2.93
N SER A 199 -9.86 -11.13 -3.03
CA SER A 199 -8.49 -11.13 -2.47
C SER A 199 -7.61 -9.98 -2.98
N ASP A 200 -7.87 -9.52 -4.19
CA ASP A 200 -7.09 -8.46 -4.84
C ASP A 200 -7.44 -7.06 -4.32
N ASP A 201 -8.59 -6.91 -3.63
CA ASP A 201 -8.94 -5.63 -3.00
C ASP A 201 -8.03 -5.32 -1.81
N SER A 202 -7.44 -4.14 -1.80
CA SER A 202 -6.54 -3.68 -0.73
C SER A 202 -7.16 -3.69 0.68
N SER A 203 -8.48 -3.82 0.78
CA SER A 203 -9.22 -3.93 2.04
C SER A 203 -9.75 -5.32 2.31
N PHE A 204 -9.28 -6.33 1.56
CA PHE A 204 -9.70 -7.72 1.82
C PHE A 204 -9.44 -8.14 3.27
N ALA A 205 -8.29 -7.79 3.83
CA ALA A 205 -7.96 -8.09 5.22
C ALA A 205 -8.96 -7.48 6.22
N LEU A 206 -9.41 -6.24 5.97
CA LEU A 206 -10.43 -5.57 6.79
C LEU A 206 -11.76 -6.32 6.75
N VAL A 207 -12.21 -6.70 5.56
CA VAL A 207 -13.50 -7.37 5.38
C VAL A 207 -13.45 -8.80 5.93
N SER A 208 -12.34 -9.51 5.70
CA SER A 208 -12.14 -10.88 6.20
C SER A 208 -12.09 -10.96 7.73
N ALA A 209 -11.59 -9.91 8.39
CA ALA A 209 -11.53 -9.80 9.84
C ALA A 209 -12.91 -9.61 10.54
N LEU A 210 -13.97 -9.42 9.78
CA LEU A 210 -15.34 -9.36 10.32
C LEU A 210 -15.84 -10.71 10.82
N GLU A 211 -15.20 -11.80 10.42
CA GLU A 211 -15.52 -13.16 10.81
C GLU A 211 -14.41 -13.75 11.69
N ILE A 212 -14.77 -14.16 12.90
CA ILE A 212 -13.90 -14.94 13.76
C ILE A 212 -14.23 -16.41 13.50
N LEU A 213 -13.26 -17.12 12.96
CA LEU A 213 -13.40 -18.53 12.56
C LEU A 213 -12.78 -19.45 13.58
N GLY A 214 -13.39 -20.61 13.78
CA GLY A 214 -12.83 -21.73 14.52
C GLY A 214 -11.84 -22.54 13.69
N ASP A 215 -11.27 -23.57 14.30
CA ASP A 215 -10.20 -24.39 13.74
C ASP A 215 -10.62 -25.13 12.44
N GLU A 216 -11.89 -25.43 12.26
CA GLU A 216 -12.43 -26.08 11.08
C GLU A 216 -12.93 -25.09 10.01
N GLY A 217 -12.71 -23.79 10.23
CA GLY A 217 -13.15 -22.72 9.32
C GLY A 217 -14.62 -22.35 9.41
N GLN A 218 -15.36 -22.88 10.41
CA GLN A 218 -16.74 -22.48 10.71
C GLN A 218 -16.75 -21.11 11.40
N LEU A 219 -17.85 -20.36 11.22
CA LEU A 219 -18.03 -19.10 11.92
C LEU A 219 -18.23 -19.36 13.41
N GLU A 220 -17.34 -18.89 14.23
CA GLU A 220 -17.48 -18.91 15.69
C GLU A 220 -18.34 -17.73 16.16
N ARG A 221 -17.99 -16.54 15.68
CA ARG A 221 -18.75 -15.30 15.96
C ARG A 221 -18.40 -14.19 14.96
N LYS A 222 -19.28 -13.21 14.88
CA LYS A 222 -18.97 -11.94 14.21
C LYS A 222 -17.97 -11.14 15.05
N ALA A 223 -17.17 -10.29 14.43
CA ALA A 223 -16.24 -9.38 15.11
C ALA A 223 -16.99 -8.39 16.03
N ASP A 224 -16.31 -7.92 17.03
CA ASP A 224 -16.89 -7.04 18.07
C ASP A 224 -17.44 -5.72 17.52
N ILE A 225 -16.90 -5.23 16.41
CA ILE A 225 -17.34 -3.98 15.76
C ILE A 225 -18.84 -3.97 15.38
N PHE A 226 -19.44 -5.14 15.18
CA PHE A 226 -20.86 -5.27 14.88
C PHE A 226 -21.77 -4.89 16.07
N PHE A 227 -21.25 -4.92 17.30
CA PHE A 227 -22.07 -4.84 18.51
C PHE A 227 -21.63 -3.78 19.50
N LYS A 228 -20.37 -3.37 19.43
CA LYS A 228 -19.81 -2.42 20.38
C LYS A 228 -18.76 -1.52 19.71
N ARG A 229 -18.47 -0.40 20.34
CA ARG A 229 -17.36 0.47 19.94
C ARG A 229 -16.04 -0.29 20.12
N THR A 230 -15.20 -0.31 19.10
CA THR A 230 -13.89 -0.98 19.09
C THR A 230 -12.75 0.00 18.82
N ILE A 231 -13.05 1.16 18.24
CA ILE A 231 -12.09 2.22 17.93
C ILE A 231 -12.27 3.35 18.95
N MET A 232 -11.18 3.74 19.59
CA MET A 232 -11.19 4.89 20.49
C MET A 232 -11.06 6.18 19.68
N PRO A 233 -11.77 7.25 20.08
CA PRO A 233 -11.65 8.53 19.41
C PRO A 233 -10.23 9.06 19.39
N HIS A 234 -9.86 9.74 18.32
CA HIS A 234 -8.61 10.49 18.25
C HIS A 234 -8.62 11.60 19.30
N LYS A 235 -7.70 11.51 20.27
CA LYS A 235 -7.49 12.60 21.22
C LYS A 235 -6.54 13.63 20.61
N PRO A 236 -6.87 14.92 20.66
CA PRO A 236 -5.90 15.94 20.26
C PRO A 236 -4.66 15.88 21.17
N ILE A 237 -3.48 15.96 20.58
CA ILE A 237 -2.22 16.03 21.34
C ILE A 237 -2.22 17.34 22.12
N THR A 238 -2.20 17.27 23.45
CA THR A 238 -2.08 18.42 24.33
C THR A 238 -0.62 18.68 24.70
N GLN A 239 -0.29 19.91 25.14
CA GLN A 239 1.08 20.24 25.57
C GLN A 239 1.57 19.37 26.73
N VAL A 240 0.68 18.76 27.50
CA VAL A 240 1.00 17.83 28.60
C VAL A 240 1.49 16.48 28.08
N ASP A 241 0.97 16.04 26.93
CA ASP A 241 1.36 14.74 26.33
C ASP A 241 2.77 14.77 25.70
N THR A 242 3.32 15.96 25.47
CA THR A 242 4.68 16.15 24.90
C THR A 242 5.77 16.30 25.98
N ALA A 243 5.40 16.36 27.26
CA ALA A 243 6.33 16.56 28.39
C ALA A 243 6.63 15.28 29.20
N SER A 244 6.19 14.09 28.71
CA SER A 244 6.34 12.78 29.39
C SER A 244 7.51 12.02 28.85
#